data_d80225dfd315a9a66d35303dab731501
#
_entry.id   d80225dfd315a9a66d35303dab731501
#
_cell.length_a   1.000
_cell.length_b   1.000
_cell.length_c   1.000
_cell.angle_alpha   90.00
_cell.angle_beta   90.00
_cell.angle_gamma   90.00
#
_symmetry.space_group_name_H-M   'P 1'
#
loop_
_entity.id
_entity.type
_entity.pdbx_description
1 polymer ?
#
loop_
_entity_poly.entity_id
_entity_poly.type
_entity_poly.pdbx_seq_one_letter_code
_entity_poly.pdbx_strand_id
1 'polypeptide(L)'
;ELQKSNDEGIKEVLSMQKLEADNVFSRYVERNYTSWVQPDCDDKPTLSHTLIRDKVIPRIDDSDKPLFVILIDNLRYDQWKSIQTLLEPYFRTENDDIYYSILPTTTQYARNSIFAGLMPLEIRRRYPKYWVDEEDEGTKNQYEGELLGEQLRRFGKNIRYSYNKVLNLAAGKKLAEQMSDLMQNKLNVIVYNFVDMLSHARTEMEIIRELAADEQAYRSLMLSWFEHSSLFDIM
;
A
#
# COMPACT_ATOMS: atom_id res chain seq x y z
N GLU A 1 19.96 -5.78 13.85
CA GLU A 1 21.12 -6.35 14.57
C GLU A 1 21.12 -5.94 16.05
N LEU A 2 20.94 -4.66 16.38
CA LEU A 2 20.93 -4.18 17.77
C LEU A 2 19.81 -4.81 18.63
N GLN A 3 18.66 -5.13 18.05
CA GLN A 3 17.58 -5.85 18.75
C GLN A 3 17.91 -7.30 19.11
N LYS A 4 18.97 -7.88 18.50
CA LYS A 4 19.51 -9.21 18.83
C LYS A 4 20.54 -9.17 19.96
N SER A 5 20.95 -7.98 20.39
CA SER A 5 21.86 -7.83 21.51
C SER A 5 21.23 -8.42 22.77
N ASN A 6 22.00 -9.23 23.49
CA ASN A 6 21.60 -9.70 24.84
C ASN A 6 21.79 -8.62 25.91
N ASP A 7 22.20 -7.42 25.52
CA ASP A 7 22.41 -6.28 26.42
C ASP A 7 21.07 -5.58 26.69
N GLU A 8 20.56 -5.74 27.90
CA GLU A 8 19.28 -5.14 28.34
C GLU A 8 19.33 -3.61 28.28
N GLY A 9 20.49 -2.98 28.53
CA GLY A 9 20.65 -1.52 28.45
C GLY A 9 20.46 -1.00 27.03
N ILE A 10 20.95 -1.73 26.02
CA ILE A 10 20.72 -1.36 24.61
C ILE A 10 19.24 -1.49 24.23
N LYS A 11 18.57 -2.53 24.68
CA LYS A 11 17.14 -2.73 24.44
C LYS A 11 16.30 -1.61 25.05
N GLU A 12 16.62 -1.22 26.27
CA GLU A 12 15.93 -0.11 26.96
C GLU A 12 16.11 1.21 26.23
N VAL A 13 17.34 1.56 25.82
CA VAL A 13 17.64 2.78 25.07
C VAL A 13 16.86 2.79 23.74
N LEU A 14 16.87 1.68 22.99
CA LEU A 14 16.12 1.57 21.73
C LEU A 14 14.60 1.74 21.93
N SER A 15 14.06 1.16 23.01
CA SER A 15 12.65 1.28 23.36
C SER A 15 12.28 2.71 23.69
N MET A 16 13.12 3.41 24.47
CA MET A 16 12.94 4.83 24.78
C MET A 16 13.00 5.70 23.53
N GLN A 17 14.01 5.49 22.66
CA GLN A 17 14.11 6.23 21.39
C GLN A 17 12.93 6.03 20.48
N LYS A 18 12.41 4.79 20.40
CA LYS A 18 11.19 4.49 19.63
C LYS A 18 9.98 5.24 20.18
N LEU A 19 9.78 5.19 21.50
CA LEU A 19 8.67 5.91 22.15
C LEU A 19 8.77 7.42 21.92
N GLU A 20 9.97 8.00 22.02
CA GLU A 20 10.19 9.42 21.76
C GLU A 20 9.91 9.76 20.28
N ALA A 21 10.38 8.95 19.33
CA ALA A 21 10.10 9.13 17.91
C ALA A 21 8.59 9.09 17.63
N ASP A 22 7.87 8.12 18.18
CA ASP A 22 6.42 7.98 18.04
C ASP A 22 5.68 9.23 18.60
N ASN A 23 6.12 9.74 19.76
CA ASN A 23 5.56 10.94 20.37
C ASN A 23 5.82 12.21 19.54
N VAL A 24 7.03 12.38 19.04
CA VAL A 24 7.40 13.52 18.18
C VAL A 24 6.62 13.47 16.88
N PHE A 25 6.53 12.29 16.25
CA PHE A 25 5.77 12.10 15.01
C PHE A 25 4.28 12.36 15.20
N SER A 26 3.69 11.87 16.28
CA SER A 26 2.27 12.08 16.59
C SER A 26 1.96 13.59 16.74
N ARG A 27 2.78 14.33 17.48
CA ARG A 27 2.63 15.78 17.61
C ARG A 27 2.82 16.52 16.29
N TYR A 28 3.74 16.06 15.46
CA TYR A 28 3.96 16.63 14.13
C TYR A 28 2.73 16.45 13.24
N VAL A 29 2.15 15.26 13.21
CA VAL A 29 0.92 15.00 12.46
C VAL A 29 -0.24 15.81 13.01
N GLU A 30 -0.45 15.82 14.33
CA GLU A 30 -1.52 16.58 14.99
C GLU A 30 -1.49 18.08 14.62
N ARG A 31 -0.30 18.68 14.58
CA ARG A 31 -0.13 20.10 14.25
C ARG A 31 -0.37 20.42 12.78
N ASN A 32 -0.05 19.50 11.87
CA ASN A 32 0.01 19.80 10.45
C ASN A 32 -1.14 19.19 9.65
N TYR A 33 -1.72 18.07 10.09
CA TYR A 33 -2.66 17.27 9.30
C TYR A 33 -3.87 18.07 8.82
N THR A 34 -4.44 18.93 9.67
CA THR A 34 -5.60 19.74 9.31
C THR A 34 -5.29 20.69 8.15
N SER A 35 -4.09 21.26 8.09
CA SER A 35 -3.67 22.12 6.97
C SER A 35 -3.39 21.30 5.71
N TRP A 36 -2.77 20.12 5.83
CA TRP A 36 -2.45 19.27 4.67
C TRP A 36 -3.68 18.83 3.88
N VAL A 37 -4.80 18.62 4.55
CA VAL A 37 -6.04 18.18 3.89
C VAL A 37 -6.83 19.35 3.28
N GLN A 38 -6.42 20.60 3.52
CA GLN A 38 -7.06 21.75 2.88
C GLN A 38 -6.60 21.89 1.42
N PRO A 39 -7.51 22.34 0.51
CA PRO A 39 -7.15 22.55 -0.89
C PRO A 39 -6.00 23.54 -1.10
N ASP A 40 -5.98 24.61 -0.31
CA ASP A 40 -5.11 25.78 -0.50
C ASP A 40 -3.75 25.68 0.22
N CYS A 41 -3.37 24.50 0.71
CA CYS A 41 -2.06 24.28 1.32
C CYS A 41 -1.02 24.00 0.23
N ASP A 42 -0.10 24.96 0.01
CA ASP A 42 0.94 24.83 -1.02
C ASP A 42 2.07 23.87 -0.60
N ASP A 43 2.39 23.79 0.68
CA ASP A 43 3.49 22.96 1.24
C ASP A 43 2.94 21.69 1.91
N LYS A 44 2.09 20.96 1.19
CA LYS A 44 1.55 19.69 1.69
C LYS A 44 2.33 18.48 1.16
N PRO A 45 2.57 17.48 2.02
CA PRO A 45 3.15 16.22 1.56
C PRO A 45 2.17 15.47 0.66
N THR A 46 2.67 14.48 -0.08
CA THR A 46 1.81 13.51 -0.75
C THR A 46 0.95 12.78 0.28
N LEU A 47 -0.36 12.75 0.05
CA LEU A 47 -1.34 12.06 0.88
C LEU A 47 -2.00 10.92 0.10
N SER A 48 -2.74 10.03 0.77
CA SER A 48 -3.44 8.92 0.09
C SER A 48 -4.21 9.37 -1.15
N HIS A 49 -5.02 10.43 -1.04
CA HIS A 49 -5.85 10.91 -2.15
C HIS A 49 -5.08 11.69 -3.24
N THR A 50 -3.82 12.04 -3.01
CA THR A 50 -2.98 12.71 -4.01
C THR A 50 -1.94 11.79 -4.64
N LEU A 51 -1.74 10.59 -4.09
CA LEU A 51 -0.66 9.67 -4.44
C LEU A 51 -0.62 9.34 -5.95
N ILE A 52 -1.76 8.93 -6.52
CA ILE A 52 -1.82 8.60 -7.96
C ILE A 52 -1.58 9.84 -8.81
N ARG A 53 -2.16 10.98 -8.46
CA ARG A 53 -1.93 12.25 -9.16
C ARG A 53 -0.45 12.64 -9.16
N ASP A 54 0.20 12.55 -8.00
CA ASP A 54 1.54 13.09 -7.80
C ASP A 54 2.64 12.14 -8.27
N LYS A 55 2.42 10.82 -8.18
CA LYS A 55 3.46 9.81 -8.43
C LYS A 55 3.21 8.92 -9.66
N VAL A 56 1.95 8.69 -10.04
CA VAL A 56 1.60 7.76 -11.13
C VAL A 56 1.27 8.50 -12.42
N ILE A 57 0.43 9.52 -12.37
CA ILE A 57 0.01 10.27 -13.57
C ILE A 57 1.21 10.84 -14.37
N PRO A 58 2.21 11.48 -13.75
CA PRO A 58 3.37 11.98 -14.50
C PRO A 58 4.11 10.86 -15.23
N ARG A 59 4.27 9.69 -14.62
CA ARG A 59 4.95 8.54 -15.25
C ARG A 59 4.16 7.92 -16.41
N ILE A 60 2.84 8.03 -16.38
CA ILE A 60 1.99 7.63 -17.51
C ILE A 60 2.26 8.53 -18.72
N ASP A 61 2.47 9.82 -18.49
CA ASP A 61 2.70 10.80 -19.55
C ASP A 61 4.12 10.72 -20.14
N ASP A 62 5.10 10.41 -19.30
CA ASP A 62 6.52 10.41 -19.66
C ASP A 62 6.98 9.17 -20.44
N SER A 63 6.18 8.12 -20.52
CA SER A 63 6.61 6.84 -21.12
C SER A 63 5.52 6.20 -21.95
N ASP A 64 5.85 5.63 -23.09
CA ASP A 64 4.93 4.81 -23.90
C ASP A 64 4.83 3.35 -23.41
N LYS A 65 5.70 2.95 -22.47
CA LYS A 65 5.71 1.60 -21.92
C LYS A 65 4.55 1.39 -20.93
N PRO A 66 4.08 0.14 -20.76
CA PRO A 66 3.18 -0.21 -19.66
C PRO A 66 3.75 0.17 -18.30
N LEU A 67 2.93 0.80 -17.47
CA LEU A 67 3.25 1.12 -16.09
C LEU A 67 2.56 0.12 -15.17
N PHE A 68 3.32 -0.47 -14.24
CA PHE A 68 2.78 -1.33 -13.19
C PHE A 68 2.83 -0.59 -11.85
N VAL A 69 1.70 -0.53 -11.18
CA VAL A 69 1.57 -0.05 -9.80
C VAL A 69 1.21 -1.23 -8.92
N ILE A 70 2.15 -1.64 -8.07
CA ILE A 70 1.96 -2.74 -7.15
C ILE A 70 1.72 -2.14 -5.77
N LEU A 71 0.52 -2.37 -5.22
CA LEU A 71 0.15 -2.01 -3.86
C LEU A 71 0.17 -3.27 -3.00
N ILE A 72 0.99 -3.27 -1.96
CA ILE A 72 1.03 -4.33 -0.96
C ILE A 72 0.39 -3.78 0.31
N ASP A 73 -0.80 -4.28 0.63
CA ASP A 73 -1.59 -3.80 1.76
C ASP A 73 -0.90 -4.10 3.09
N ASN A 74 -0.90 -3.12 4.00
CA ASN A 74 -0.31 -3.23 5.34
C ASN A 74 1.21 -3.54 5.36
N LEU A 75 1.93 -3.25 4.27
CA LEU A 75 3.38 -3.43 4.22
C LEU A 75 4.10 -2.30 4.98
N ARG A 76 4.89 -2.65 5.97
CA ARG A 76 5.72 -1.71 6.71
C ARG A 76 7.05 -1.46 5.99
N TYR A 77 7.68 -0.32 6.29
CA TYR A 77 8.94 0.06 5.67
C TYR A 77 10.10 -0.90 5.96
N ASP A 78 10.18 -1.47 7.18
CA ASP A 78 11.17 -2.49 7.52
C ASP A 78 10.98 -3.79 6.74
N GLN A 79 9.74 -4.15 6.44
CA GLN A 79 9.39 -5.28 5.59
C GLN A 79 9.75 -5.00 4.12
N TRP A 80 9.45 -3.78 3.63
CA TRP A 80 9.87 -3.35 2.30
C TRP A 80 11.38 -3.45 2.12
N LYS A 81 12.18 -2.97 3.08
CA LYS A 81 13.65 -3.09 3.01
C LYS A 81 14.14 -4.54 2.94
N SER A 82 13.41 -5.47 3.51
CA SER A 82 13.71 -6.90 3.38
C SER A 82 13.35 -7.46 2.00
N ILE A 83 12.22 -7.04 1.41
CA ILE A 83 11.81 -7.43 0.06
C ILE A 83 12.73 -6.79 -0.99
N GLN A 84 13.15 -5.56 -0.78
CA GLN A 84 13.99 -4.81 -1.71
C GLN A 84 15.26 -5.58 -2.06
N THR A 85 15.89 -6.27 -1.10
CA THR A 85 17.09 -7.08 -1.34
C THR A 85 16.84 -8.25 -2.31
N LEU A 86 15.62 -8.79 -2.34
CA LEU A 86 15.25 -9.85 -3.29
C LEU A 86 15.01 -9.28 -4.70
N LEU A 87 14.66 -8.02 -4.81
CA LEU A 87 14.37 -7.34 -6.08
C LEU A 87 15.63 -6.76 -6.74
N GLU A 88 16.66 -6.40 -5.96
CA GLU A 88 17.90 -5.78 -6.46
C GLU A 88 18.58 -6.51 -7.63
N PRO A 89 18.58 -7.86 -7.73
CA PRO A 89 19.15 -8.55 -8.89
C PRO A 89 18.40 -8.28 -10.21
N TYR A 90 17.14 -7.87 -10.16
CA TYR A 90 16.25 -7.72 -11.32
C TYR A 90 15.88 -6.26 -11.60
N PHE A 91 15.86 -5.42 -10.56
CA PHE A 91 15.33 -4.05 -10.63
C PHE A 91 16.29 -3.07 -9.97
N ARG A 92 16.42 -1.91 -10.58
CA ARG A 92 17.10 -0.77 -9.97
C ARG A 92 16.07 0.16 -9.33
N THR A 93 16.23 0.44 -8.04
CA THR A 93 15.46 1.49 -7.37
C THR A 93 15.88 2.85 -7.88
N GLU A 94 14.97 3.57 -8.53
CA GLU A 94 15.21 4.93 -9.02
C GLU A 94 14.86 5.97 -7.95
N ASN A 95 13.83 5.72 -7.16
CA ASN A 95 13.38 6.61 -6.11
C ASN A 95 12.80 5.81 -4.94
N ASP A 96 13.04 6.26 -3.71
CA ASP A 96 12.49 5.71 -2.47
C ASP A 96 11.86 6.86 -1.69
N ASP A 97 10.54 6.91 -1.65
CA ASP A 97 9.77 8.06 -1.20
C ASP A 97 8.68 7.63 -0.21
N ILE A 98 8.18 8.57 0.57
CA ILE A 98 7.09 8.33 1.52
C ILE A 98 5.87 9.18 1.19
N TYR A 99 4.71 8.72 1.61
CA TYR A 99 3.48 9.51 1.65
C TYR A 99 2.79 9.34 3.00
N TYR A 100 1.93 10.27 3.35
CA TYR A 100 1.12 10.15 4.56
C TYR A 100 -0.25 9.56 4.22
N SER A 101 -0.62 8.51 4.93
CA SER A 101 -1.98 8.01 4.87
C SER A 101 -2.94 9.04 5.47
N ILE A 102 -4.11 9.19 4.86
CA ILE A 102 -5.18 9.97 5.49
C ILE A 102 -5.66 9.28 6.77
N LEU A 103 -6.21 10.07 7.68
CA LEU A 103 -6.79 9.57 8.91
C LEU A 103 -8.32 9.45 8.80
N PRO A 104 -8.92 8.35 9.28
CA PRO A 104 -8.25 7.15 9.80
C PRO A 104 -7.57 6.34 8.68
N THR A 105 -6.50 5.61 9.05
CA THR A 105 -5.67 4.84 8.11
C THR A 105 -6.29 3.53 7.67
N THR A 106 -7.53 3.24 8.05
CA THR A 106 -8.21 1.99 7.71
C THR A 106 -8.38 1.84 6.20
N THR A 107 -8.36 0.60 5.73
CA THR A 107 -8.43 0.23 4.32
C THR A 107 -9.62 0.88 3.61
N GLN A 108 -10.79 0.92 4.23
CA GLN A 108 -12.00 1.54 3.68
C GLN A 108 -11.79 3.01 3.31
N TYR A 109 -11.11 3.78 4.14
CA TYR A 109 -10.90 5.20 3.91
C TYR A 109 -9.63 5.46 3.09
N ALA A 110 -8.49 4.94 3.55
CA ALA A 110 -7.20 5.26 2.96
C ALA A 110 -7.03 4.69 1.55
N ARG A 111 -7.35 3.41 1.32
CA ARG A 111 -7.20 2.80 -0.01
C ARG A 111 -8.23 3.30 -1.01
N ASN A 112 -9.50 3.44 -0.62
CA ASN A 112 -10.48 4.05 -1.50
C ASN A 112 -10.05 5.47 -1.90
N SER A 113 -9.44 6.23 -0.99
CA SER A 113 -8.92 7.56 -1.32
C SER A 113 -7.73 7.54 -2.28
N ILE A 114 -6.85 6.54 -2.19
CA ILE A 114 -5.77 6.34 -3.18
C ILE A 114 -6.36 6.19 -4.58
N PHE A 115 -7.31 5.27 -4.74
CA PHE A 115 -7.87 4.95 -6.05
C PHE A 115 -8.89 5.97 -6.54
N ALA A 116 -9.61 6.61 -5.63
CA ALA A 116 -10.54 7.67 -6.00
C ALA A 116 -9.83 9.01 -6.27
N GLY A 117 -8.66 9.27 -5.68
CA GLY A 117 -8.06 10.61 -5.71
C GLY A 117 -8.92 11.68 -5.04
N LEU A 118 -9.67 11.30 -4.00
CA LEU A 118 -10.63 12.13 -3.27
C LEU A 118 -10.64 11.75 -1.80
N MET A 119 -11.03 12.68 -0.95
CA MET A 119 -11.30 12.39 0.46
C MET A 119 -12.57 11.55 0.62
N PRO A 120 -12.70 10.72 1.68
CA PRO A 120 -13.82 9.78 1.85
C PRO A 120 -15.21 10.42 1.70
N LEU A 121 -15.44 11.58 2.30
CA LEU A 121 -16.71 12.30 2.20
C LEU A 121 -17.04 12.72 0.76
N GLU A 122 -16.00 13.08 -0.03
CA GLU A 122 -16.16 13.42 -1.42
C GLU A 122 -16.49 12.19 -2.27
N ILE A 123 -15.86 11.03 -1.98
CA ILE A 123 -16.17 9.77 -2.64
C ILE A 123 -17.63 9.42 -2.41
N ARG A 124 -18.10 9.45 -1.15
CA ARG A 124 -19.48 9.17 -0.79
C ARG A 124 -20.49 10.10 -1.50
N ARG A 125 -20.15 11.40 -1.65
CA ARG A 125 -21.01 12.39 -2.31
C ARG A 125 -21.02 12.26 -3.82
N ARG A 126 -19.87 12.05 -4.46
CA ARG A 126 -19.74 12.02 -5.92
C ARG A 126 -20.07 10.65 -6.52
N TYR A 127 -19.74 9.58 -5.78
CA TYR A 127 -19.86 8.20 -6.22
C TYR A 127 -20.55 7.32 -5.17
N PRO A 128 -21.79 7.65 -4.76
CA PRO A 128 -22.50 6.93 -3.69
C PRO A 128 -22.63 5.43 -3.98
N LYS A 129 -22.72 5.03 -5.26
CA LYS A 129 -22.77 3.62 -5.68
C LYS A 129 -21.46 2.84 -5.46
N TYR A 130 -20.34 3.53 -5.28
CA TYR A 130 -19.02 2.95 -5.03
C TYR A 130 -18.56 3.09 -3.58
N TRP A 131 -19.41 3.65 -2.74
CA TRP A 131 -19.19 3.76 -1.31
C TRP A 131 -20.02 2.71 -0.57
N VAL A 132 -19.39 1.92 0.28
CA VAL A 132 -20.04 0.93 1.14
C VAL A 132 -19.91 1.44 2.58
N ASP A 133 -21.02 1.72 3.23
CA ASP A 133 -21.02 2.20 4.63
C ASP A 133 -20.59 1.09 5.60
N GLU A 134 -20.17 1.46 6.82
CA GLU A 134 -19.66 0.51 7.81
C GLU A 134 -20.70 -0.55 8.20
N GLU A 135 -21.97 -0.17 8.19
CA GLU A 135 -23.11 -1.03 8.55
C GLU A 135 -23.55 -1.96 7.42
N ASP A 136 -23.13 -1.68 6.18
CA ASP A 136 -23.53 -2.47 5.02
C ASP A 136 -22.77 -3.80 4.97
N GLU A 137 -23.40 -4.83 4.41
CA GLU A 137 -22.73 -6.09 4.11
C GLU A 137 -21.74 -5.93 2.92
N GLY A 138 -20.67 -6.71 2.94
CA GLY A 138 -19.70 -6.80 1.84
C GLY A 138 -18.36 -6.13 2.11
N THR A 139 -17.48 -6.25 1.13
CA THR A 139 -16.11 -5.71 1.21
C THR A 139 -16.11 -4.21 0.98
N LYS A 140 -15.64 -3.44 1.96
CA LYS A 140 -15.66 -1.96 1.97
C LYS A 140 -14.86 -1.30 0.86
N ASN A 141 -13.98 -2.04 0.21
CA ASN A 141 -13.10 -1.58 -0.87
C ASN A 141 -13.26 -2.42 -2.16
N GLN A 142 -14.48 -2.89 -2.44
CA GLN A 142 -14.74 -3.71 -3.63
C GLN A 142 -14.71 -2.91 -4.95
N TYR A 143 -14.88 -1.60 -4.89
CA TYR A 143 -14.99 -0.71 -6.06
C TYR A 143 -13.72 0.10 -6.36
N GLU A 144 -12.56 -0.35 -5.87
CA GLU A 144 -11.28 0.34 -6.09
C GLU A 144 -10.93 0.49 -7.58
N GLY A 145 -11.24 -0.51 -8.40
CA GLY A 145 -11.02 -0.46 -9.85
C GLY A 145 -11.88 0.58 -10.55
N GLU A 146 -13.15 0.69 -10.18
CA GLU A 146 -14.08 1.69 -10.69
C GLU A 146 -13.69 3.10 -10.24
N LEU A 147 -13.30 3.26 -8.97
CA LEU A 147 -12.80 4.52 -8.44
C LEU A 147 -11.53 4.99 -9.16
N LEU A 148 -10.61 4.06 -9.47
CA LEU A 148 -9.44 4.36 -10.30
C LEU A 148 -9.85 4.87 -11.69
N GLY A 149 -10.82 4.22 -12.33
CA GLY A 149 -11.34 4.66 -13.62
C GLY A 149 -11.94 6.06 -13.58
N GLU A 150 -12.69 6.38 -12.53
CA GLU A 150 -13.24 7.73 -12.31
C GLU A 150 -12.11 8.76 -12.07
N GLN A 151 -11.06 8.37 -11.34
CA GLN A 151 -9.90 9.24 -11.13
C GLN A 151 -9.17 9.53 -12.44
N LEU A 152 -8.84 8.50 -13.22
CA LEU A 152 -8.18 8.65 -14.53
C LEU A 152 -9.01 9.57 -15.45
N ARG A 153 -10.31 9.38 -15.49
CA ARG A 153 -11.23 10.21 -16.31
C ARG A 153 -11.21 11.68 -15.87
N ARG A 154 -11.20 11.97 -14.56
CA ARG A 154 -11.09 13.35 -14.06
C ARG A 154 -9.78 14.03 -14.43
N PHE A 155 -8.70 13.26 -14.58
CA PHE A 155 -7.41 13.76 -15.07
C PHE A 155 -7.29 13.75 -16.60
N GLY A 156 -8.38 13.51 -17.33
CA GLY A 156 -8.37 13.47 -18.79
C GLY A 156 -7.58 12.30 -19.39
N LYS A 157 -7.32 11.26 -18.61
CA LYS A 157 -6.58 10.08 -19.05
C LYS A 157 -7.53 9.05 -19.64
N ASN A 158 -7.69 9.07 -20.96
CA ASN A 158 -8.44 8.05 -21.69
C ASN A 158 -7.48 6.93 -22.13
N ILE A 159 -7.02 6.13 -21.16
CA ILE A 159 -6.04 5.05 -21.36
C ILE A 159 -6.67 3.70 -21.06
N ARG A 160 -6.12 2.65 -21.68
CA ARG A 160 -6.44 1.28 -21.28
C ARG A 160 -5.72 0.97 -19.98
N TYR A 161 -6.48 0.53 -18.96
CA TYR A 161 -5.93 0.14 -17.66
C TYR A 161 -6.55 -1.16 -17.17
N SER A 162 -5.87 -1.81 -16.23
CA SER A 162 -6.40 -2.94 -15.46
C SER A 162 -6.26 -2.70 -13.96
N TYR A 163 -7.16 -3.31 -13.20
CA TYR A 163 -7.10 -3.39 -11.75
C TYR A 163 -7.29 -4.85 -11.34
N ASN A 164 -6.33 -5.41 -10.60
CA ASN A 164 -6.33 -6.81 -10.18
C ASN A 164 -6.03 -6.90 -8.68
N LYS A 165 -6.79 -7.74 -7.98
CA LYS A 165 -6.60 -8.00 -6.55
C LYS A 165 -6.15 -9.46 -6.36
N VAL A 166 -4.96 -9.66 -5.80
CA VAL A 166 -4.37 -10.97 -5.53
C VAL A 166 -4.61 -11.31 -4.06
N LEU A 167 -5.56 -12.22 -3.83
CA LEU A 167 -5.97 -12.66 -2.49
C LEU A 167 -5.29 -13.96 -2.07
N ASN A 168 -4.75 -14.74 -3.02
CA ASN A 168 -4.08 -16.01 -2.76
C ASN A 168 -3.10 -16.37 -3.89
N LEU A 169 -2.29 -17.42 -3.68
CA LEU A 169 -1.28 -17.85 -4.64
C LEU A 169 -1.88 -18.26 -6.00
N ALA A 170 -3.04 -18.90 -6.01
CA ALA A 170 -3.69 -19.33 -7.25
C ALA A 170 -4.14 -18.14 -8.11
N ALA A 171 -4.72 -17.09 -7.48
CA ALA A 171 -5.07 -15.86 -8.16
C ALA A 171 -3.85 -15.16 -8.76
N GLY A 172 -2.73 -15.16 -8.02
CA GLY A 172 -1.48 -14.60 -8.50
C GLY A 172 -0.91 -15.35 -9.70
N LYS A 173 -0.88 -16.68 -9.68
CA LYS A 173 -0.43 -17.50 -10.81
C LYS A 173 -1.28 -17.27 -12.06
N LYS A 174 -2.60 -17.23 -11.89
CA LYS A 174 -3.52 -16.91 -13.00
C LYS A 174 -3.24 -15.53 -13.59
N LEU A 175 -2.93 -14.54 -12.76
CA LEU A 175 -2.59 -13.20 -13.23
C LEU A 175 -1.26 -13.20 -14.00
N ALA A 176 -0.24 -13.95 -13.54
CA ALA A 176 1.03 -14.11 -14.23
C ALA A 176 0.86 -14.74 -15.64
N GLU A 177 -0.05 -15.71 -15.79
CA GLU A 177 -0.38 -16.30 -17.08
C GLU A 177 -1.01 -15.28 -18.06
N GLN A 178 -1.56 -14.19 -17.56
CA GLN A 178 -2.18 -13.12 -18.36
C GLN A 178 -1.24 -11.93 -18.67
N MET A 179 0.06 -12.08 -18.43
CA MET A 179 1.03 -10.99 -18.63
C MET A 179 0.99 -10.38 -20.03
N SER A 180 0.79 -11.20 -21.08
CA SER A 180 0.68 -10.70 -22.45
C SER A 180 -0.48 -9.70 -22.63
N ASP A 181 -1.58 -9.91 -21.93
CA ASP A 181 -2.73 -8.99 -21.96
C ASP A 181 -2.47 -7.73 -21.12
N LEU A 182 -1.81 -7.88 -19.96
CA LEU A 182 -1.42 -6.75 -19.11
C LEU A 182 -0.45 -5.82 -19.85
N MET A 183 0.48 -6.37 -20.62
CA MET A 183 1.42 -5.59 -21.41
C MET A 183 0.76 -4.72 -22.51
N GLN A 184 -0.49 -4.97 -22.85
CA GLN A 184 -1.27 -4.14 -23.79
C GLN A 184 -1.94 -2.92 -23.09
N ASN A 185 -1.97 -2.88 -21.77
CA ASN A 185 -2.52 -1.76 -21.02
C ASN A 185 -1.43 -0.71 -20.77
N LYS A 186 -1.85 0.55 -20.71
CA LYS A 186 -0.97 1.66 -20.33
C LYS A 186 -0.69 1.69 -18.83
N LEU A 187 -1.66 1.28 -18.01
CA LEU A 187 -1.56 1.20 -16.57
C LEU A 187 -2.10 -0.14 -16.07
N ASN A 188 -1.32 -0.83 -15.26
CA ASN A 188 -1.73 -2.03 -14.55
C ASN A 188 -1.59 -1.81 -13.05
N VAL A 189 -2.69 -1.93 -12.33
CA VAL A 189 -2.71 -1.84 -10.87
C VAL A 189 -2.93 -3.24 -10.30
N ILE A 190 -2.05 -3.68 -9.43
CA ILE A 190 -2.10 -4.98 -8.78
C ILE A 190 -2.02 -4.78 -7.27
N VAL A 191 -3.02 -5.27 -6.56
CA VAL A 191 -3.11 -5.18 -5.10
C VAL A 191 -2.87 -6.54 -4.48
N TYR A 192 -1.86 -6.64 -3.63
CA TYR A 192 -1.55 -7.82 -2.82
C TYR A 192 -2.04 -7.63 -1.38
N ASN A 193 -2.94 -8.50 -0.94
CA ASN A 193 -3.50 -8.44 0.42
C ASN A 193 -2.81 -9.40 1.41
N PHE A 194 -1.77 -10.13 0.99
CA PHE A 194 -1.19 -11.17 1.82
C PHE A 194 -0.63 -10.65 3.16
N VAL A 195 0.06 -9.52 3.16
CA VAL A 195 0.67 -8.99 4.40
C VAL A 195 -0.39 -8.56 5.39
N ASP A 196 -1.49 -7.99 4.91
CA ASP A 196 -2.66 -7.66 5.73
C ASP A 196 -3.31 -8.92 6.30
N MET A 197 -3.56 -9.93 5.48
CA MET A 197 -4.09 -11.23 5.92
C MET A 197 -3.17 -11.92 6.93
N LEU A 198 -1.85 -11.85 6.75
CA LEU A 198 -0.88 -12.41 7.69
C LEU A 198 -0.90 -11.67 9.03
N SER A 199 -1.07 -10.35 9.00
CA SER A 199 -1.20 -9.53 10.20
C SER A 199 -2.45 -9.89 11.01
N HIS A 200 -3.59 -10.06 10.35
CA HIS A 200 -4.81 -10.55 10.98
C HIS A 200 -4.64 -11.97 11.54
N ALA A 201 -4.09 -12.88 10.73
CA ALA A 201 -3.86 -14.26 11.17
C ALA A 201 -2.94 -14.34 12.39
N ARG A 202 -1.93 -13.48 12.50
CA ARG A 202 -1.05 -13.42 13.68
C ARG A 202 -1.80 -13.04 14.95
N THR A 203 -2.83 -12.21 14.86
CA THR A 203 -3.65 -11.83 16.02
C THR A 203 -4.72 -12.85 16.37
N GLU A 204 -5.27 -13.54 15.38
CA GLU A 204 -6.44 -14.39 15.52
C GLU A 204 -6.08 -15.88 15.69
N MET A 205 -4.97 -16.35 15.09
CA MET A 205 -4.59 -17.75 15.05
C MET A 205 -3.34 -18.02 15.91
N GLU A 206 -3.49 -18.88 16.92
CA GLU A 206 -2.39 -19.23 17.84
C GLU A 206 -1.17 -19.81 17.12
N ILE A 207 -1.37 -20.71 16.17
CA ILE A 207 -0.29 -21.32 15.39
C ILE A 207 0.53 -20.29 14.62
N ILE A 208 -0.11 -19.27 14.04
CA ILE A 208 0.60 -18.20 13.33
C ILE A 208 1.34 -17.29 14.31
N ARG A 209 0.77 -17.07 15.50
CA ARG A 209 1.43 -16.33 16.57
C ARG A 209 2.68 -17.04 17.08
N GLU A 210 2.66 -18.37 17.18
CA GLU A 210 3.83 -19.17 17.53
C GLU A 210 4.91 -19.12 16.43
N LEU A 211 4.52 -19.31 15.18
CA LEU A 211 5.43 -19.26 14.02
C LEU A 211 6.05 -17.88 13.78
N ALA A 212 5.32 -16.83 14.12
CA ALA A 212 5.72 -15.42 14.00
C ALA A 212 5.80 -14.74 15.37
N ALA A 213 6.46 -15.41 16.33
CA ALA A 213 6.53 -14.97 17.72
C ALA A 213 7.22 -13.61 17.90
N ASP A 214 8.20 -13.33 17.06
CA ASP A 214 8.89 -12.04 17.03
C ASP A 214 8.90 -11.41 15.65
N GLU A 215 9.37 -10.17 15.54
CA GLU A 215 9.40 -9.42 14.29
C GLU A 215 10.35 -10.03 13.24
N GLN A 216 11.37 -10.77 13.65
CA GLN A 216 12.26 -11.46 12.73
C GLN A 216 11.55 -12.66 12.10
N ALA A 217 10.90 -13.49 12.91
CA ALA A 217 10.12 -14.64 12.45
C ALA A 217 8.97 -14.17 11.52
N TYR A 218 8.30 -13.09 11.89
CA TYR A 218 7.24 -12.50 11.08
C TYR A 218 7.75 -12.03 9.70
N ARG A 219 8.90 -11.33 9.64
CA ARG A 219 9.52 -10.96 8.36
C ARG A 219 9.96 -12.17 7.53
N SER A 220 10.50 -13.19 8.17
CA SER A 220 10.94 -14.42 7.48
C SER A 220 9.75 -15.15 6.85
N LEU A 221 8.62 -15.23 7.55
CA LEU A 221 7.39 -15.84 7.04
C LEU A 221 6.85 -15.04 5.84
N MET A 222 6.84 -13.72 5.94
CA MET A 222 6.45 -12.82 4.85
C MET A 222 7.37 -12.99 3.62
N LEU A 223 8.69 -12.98 3.81
CA LEU A 223 9.66 -13.15 2.72
C LEU A 223 9.50 -14.49 2.01
N SER A 224 9.35 -15.59 2.77
CA SER A 224 9.10 -16.91 2.22
C SER A 224 7.85 -16.93 1.34
N TRP A 225 6.79 -16.22 1.73
CA TRP A 225 5.59 -16.12 0.90
C TRP A 225 5.88 -15.37 -0.41
N PHE A 226 6.59 -14.24 -0.36
CA PHE A 226 6.92 -13.48 -1.57
C PHE A 226 7.80 -14.28 -2.53
N GLU A 227 8.78 -15.02 -2.04
CA GLU A 227 9.64 -15.90 -2.85
C GLU A 227 8.86 -16.99 -3.60
N HIS A 228 7.75 -17.46 -3.01
CA HIS A 228 6.90 -18.49 -3.61
C HIS A 228 5.65 -17.94 -4.30
N SER A 229 5.45 -16.62 -4.24
CA SER A 229 4.32 -15.95 -4.88
C SER A 229 4.61 -15.62 -6.34
N SER A 230 3.56 -15.32 -7.09
CA SER A 230 3.65 -14.83 -8.46
C SER A 230 4.17 -13.39 -8.58
N LEU A 231 4.55 -12.73 -7.48
CA LEU A 231 5.00 -11.34 -7.53
C LEU A 231 6.20 -11.20 -8.48
N PHE A 232 7.20 -12.08 -8.34
CA PHE A 232 8.39 -12.07 -9.19
C PHE A 232 8.12 -12.49 -10.64
N ASP A 233 7.11 -13.34 -10.87
CA ASP A 233 6.69 -13.74 -12.23
C ASP A 233 5.96 -12.59 -12.94
N ILE A 234 5.34 -11.67 -12.17
CA ILE A 234 4.59 -10.52 -12.68
C ILE A 234 5.51 -9.30 -12.90
N MET A 235 6.51 -9.14 -12.06
CA MET A 235 7.48 -8.06 -12.14
C MET A 235 8.56 -8.31 -13.20
#